data_363f2b90a0b18aace6df596a812079fb
#
_entry.id   363f2b90a0b18aace6df596a812079fb
#
_cell.length_a   1.000
_cell.length_b   1.000
_cell.length_c   1.000
_cell.angle_alpha   90.00
_cell.angle_beta   90.00
_cell.angle_gamma   90.00
#
_symmetry.space_group_name_H-M   'P 1'
#
loop_
_entity.id
_entity.type
_entity.pdbx_description
1 polymer ?
#
loop_
_entity_poly.entity_id
_entity_poly.type
_entity_poly.pdbx_seq_one_letter_code
_entity_poly.pdbx_strand_id
1 'polypeptide(L)'
;MVATINPSAIFSGAPVSITYGGVECGATTEVPKLSLEVEAGGPEFTNAGGPVRNTRITRRIIPSLELTVNEMTAQKIGWALPGATASSSASVGNVKAGLDTTLAADPALGATTLKVTSVTTVAVNDFVRVAAPGVAATEANSEILKVTRVGTVGGAGTGIDVENSSGGGCLLDHGATDEIKTLKGSYLAAPALAGATNVKVDAVSDFAPGDFVRFGYAGHYETRAIATVGTAGPAGTGLTFLIPLTRDHTVDEWAVGVTAIGGTTIRPAIGRIASAAYQNLVLTDMGADGATLIVTLENAMSAENQELSFDDDPANPLGLTLKFTGHYHENTPTQVPLTLQMA
;
A
#
# COMPACT_ATOMS: atom_id res chain seq x y z
N MET A 1 -29.54 -17.89 47.61
CA MET A 1 -30.00 -17.74 46.22
C MET A 1 -28.76 -17.85 45.34
N VAL A 2 -28.58 -18.95 44.62
CA VAL A 2 -27.46 -19.10 43.69
C VAL A 2 -27.86 -18.32 42.44
N ALA A 3 -27.08 -17.29 42.07
CA ALA A 3 -27.31 -16.56 40.84
C ALA A 3 -27.08 -17.52 39.68
N THR A 4 -28.10 -17.78 38.89
CA THR A 4 -27.97 -18.55 37.65
C THR A 4 -27.33 -17.66 36.61
N ILE A 5 -26.10 -17.99 36.20
CA ILE A 5 -25.42 -17.30 35.12
C ILE A 5 -26.13 -17.66 33.83
N ASN A 6 -26.60 -16.69 33.08
CA ASN A 6 -27.15 -16.90 31.75
C ASN A 6 -25.98 -17.04 30.75
N PRO A 7 -25.77 -18.19 30.10
CA PRO A 7 -24.66 -18.42 29.18
C PRO A 7 -24.66 -17.45 28.01
N SER A 8 -25.82 -17.00 27.51
CA SER A 8 -25.95 -16.03 26.44
C SER A 8 -25.49 -14.61 26.79
N ALA A 9 -25.25 -14.34 28.08
CA ALA A 9 -24.70 -13.08 28.55
C ALA A 9 -23.17 -13.13 28.75
N ILE A 10 -22.52 -14.23 28.43
CA ILE A 10 -21.07 -14.42 28.55
C ILE A 10 -20.44 -14.26 27.19
N PHE A 11 -19.77 -13.14 26.95
CA PHE A 11 -18.99 -12.90 25.76
C PHE A 11 -17.50 -13.14 26.06
N SER A 12 -16.75 -13.59 25.04
CA SER A 12 -15.35 -13.99 25.19
C SER A 12 -14.44 -12.81 25.49
N GLY A 13 -14.86 -11.62 25.13
CA GLY A 13 -14.02 -10.41 25.11
C GLY A 13 -12.96 -10.43 24.01
N ALA A 14 -12.93 -11.49 23.20
CA ALA A 14 -12.10 -11.58 22.01
C ALA A 14 -13.03 -11.49 20.78
N PRO A 15 -13.11 -10.34 20.11
CA PRO A 15 -14.02 -10.17 18.98
C PRO A 15 -13.70 -11.13 17.84
N VAL A 16 -14.75 -11.66 17.22
CA VAL A 16 -14.63 -12.54 16.04
C VAL A 16 -14.20 -11.73 14.81
N SER A 17 -14.64 -10.47 14.74
CA SER A 17 -14.36 -9.58 13.61
C SER A 17 -14.35 -8.12 14.08
N ILE A 18 -13.42 -7.36 13.55
CA ILE A 18 -13.36 -5.90 13.71
C ILE A 18 -13.16 -5.29 12.32
N THR A 19 -14.11 -4.46 11.87
CA THR A 19 -14.03 -3.81 10.58
C THR A 19 -14.09 -2.29 10.71
N TYR A 20 -13.30 -1.57 9.92
CA TYR A 20 -13.38 -0.12 9.76
C TYR A 20 -13.67 0.22 8.30
N GLY A 21 -14.80 0.89 8.07
CA GLY A 21 -15.28 1.15 6.72
C GLY A 21 -15.55 -0.12 5.89
N GLY A 22 -15.91 -1.23 6.55
CA GLY A 22 -16.13 -2.53 5.91
C GLY A 22 -14.86 -3.33 5.61
N VAL A 23 -13.69 -2.84 6.01
CA VAL A 23 -12.40 -3.55 5.83
C VAL A 23 -11.95 -4.12 7.16
N GLU A 24 -11.57 -5.40 7.17
CA GLU A 24 -11.06 -6.09 8.35
C GLU A 24 -9.80 -5.43 8.93
N CYS A 25 -9.83 -5.19 10.25
CA CYS A 25 -8.66 -4.67 10.97
C CYS A 25 -7.57 -5.73 11.18
N GLY A 26 -7.90 -7.02 10.99
CA GLY A 26 -6.99 -8.15 11.21
C GLY A 26 -6.92 -8.56 12.69
N ALA A 27 -5.96 -9.43 13.00
CA ALA A 27 -5.80 -9.93 14.37
C ALA A 27 -5.35 -8.83 15.33
N THR A 28 -5.97 -8.80 16.50
CA THR A 28 -5.59 -7.88 17.60
C THR A 28 -4.77 -8.63 18.65
N THR A 29 -3.75 -7.96 19.21
CA THR A 29 -2.94 -8.49 20.31
C THR A 29 -3.57 -8.27 21.66
N GLU A 30 -4.38 -7.24 21.78
CA GLU A 30 -5.04 -6.87 23.03
C GLU A 30 -6.56 -6.85 22.85
N VAL A 31 -7.27 -7.03 23.94
CA VAL A 31 -8.72 -6.87 23.96
C VAL A 31 -9.07 -5.42 23.66
N PRO A 32 -9.93 -5.16 22.66
CA PRO A 32 -10.37 -3.81 22.33
C PRO A 32 -11.02 -3.12 23.53
N LYS A 33 -10.71 -1.85 23.75
CA LYS A 33 -11.19 -1.07 24.90
C LYS A 33 -12.20 -0.03 24.44
N LEU A 34 -13.48 -0.21 24.77
CA LEU A 34 -14.51 0.80 24.58
C LEU A 34 -14.54 1.75 25.79
N SER A 35 -14.41 3.05 25.56
CA SER A 35 -14.49 4.10 26.57
C SER A 35 -15.63 5.06 26.23
N LEU A 36 -16.32 5.53 27.25
CA LEU A 36 -17.38 6.52 27.15
C LEU A 36 -17.04 7.72 28.02
N GLU A 37 -16.71 8.82 27.40
CA GLU A 37 -16.55 10.08 28.11
C GLU A 37 -17.91 10.78 28.17
N VAL A 38 -18.39 11.04 29.39
CA VAL A 38 -19.71 11.65 29.66
C VAL A 38 -19.54 13.07 30.15
N GLU A 39 -19.82 14.03 29.29
CA GLU A 39 -20.00 15.42 29.71
C GLU A 39 -21.38 15.60 30.38
N ALA A 40 -21.38 15.82 31.66
CA ALA A 40 -22.61 16.09 32.42
C ALA A 40 -22.59 17.47 33.06
N GLY A 41 -23.70 18.13 33.01
CA GLY A 41 -23.91 19.42 33.66
C GLY A 41 -25.33 19.51 34.23
N GLY A 42 -25.55 20.43 35.12
CA GLY A 42 -26.87 20.71 35.66
C GLY A 42 -26.77 21.85 36.67
N PRO A 43 -27.86 22.53 36.91
CA PRO A 43 -27.86 23.58 37.92
C PRO A 43 -27.63 22.98 39.32
N GLU A 44 -26.69 23.54 40.05
CA GLU A 44 -26.52 23.27 41.47
C GLU A 44 -27.32 24.31 42.23
N PHE A 45 -28.29 23.87 43.02
CA PHE A 45 -29.05 24.73 43.92
C PHE A 45 -28.49 24.57 45.31
N THR A 46 -28.19 25.69 45.97
CA THR A 46 -27.76 25.69 47.35
C THR A 46 -29.01 25.86 48.22
N ASN A 47 -29.41 24.84 48.94
CA ASN A 47 -30.41 24.90 49.99
C ASN A 47 -29.72 25.06 51.34
N ALA A 48 -30.46 25.40 52.40
CA ALA A 48 -29.96 25.65 53.74
C ALA A 48 -29.13 24.52 54.38
N GLY A 49 -28.96 23.40 53.71
CA GLY A 49 -28.15 22.24 54.11
C GLY A 49 -27.01 21.86 53.17
N GLY A 50 -26.66 22.68 52.21
CA GLY A 50 -25.56 22.45 51.25
C GLY A 50 -26.03 22.32 49.79
N PRO A 51 -25.13 22.11 48.85
CA PRO A 51 -25.46 22.00 47.43
C PRO A 51 -26.27 20.71 47.15
N VAL A 52 -27.47 20.87 46.63
CA VAL A 52 -28.32 19.77 46.19
C VAL A 52 -28.33 19.75 44.65
N ARG A 53 -27.79 18.70 44.06
CA ARG A 53 -27.86 18.49 42.63
C ARG A 53 -29.21 17.87 42.27
N ASN A 54 -30.14 18.66 41.80
CA ASN A 54 -31.51 18.25 41.57
C ASN A 54 -31.71 17.49 40.26
N THR A 55 -30.87 17.77 39.24
CA THR A 55 -30.98 17.12 37.96
C THR A 55 -29.59 17.06 37.32
N ARG A 56 -29.15 15.86 36.95
CA ARG A 56 -27.96 15.68 36.16
C ARG A 56 -28.40 15.61 34.70
N ILE A 57 -27.97 16.55 33.88
CA ILE A 57 -28.20 16.59 32.46
C ILE A 57 -26.95 16.11 31.76
N THR A 58 -27.03 15.00 31.02
CA THR A 58 -25.96 14.57 30.12
C THR A 58 -25.99 15.48 28.90
N ARG A 59 -24.92 16.22 28.67
CA ARG A 59 -24.79 17.14 27.54
C ARG A 59 -24.24 16.48 26.33
N ARG A 60 -23.24 15.58 26.52
CA ARG A 60 -22.53 14.90 25.46
C ARG A 60 -21.98 13.58 25.97
N ILE A 61 -21.96 12.58 25.10
CA ILE A 61 -21.26 11.31 25.30
C ILE A 61 -20.31 11.14 24.12
N ILE A 62 -19.02 10.99 24.41
CA ILE A 62 -17.98 10.79 23.41
C ILE A 62 -17.52 9.34 23.52
N PRO A 63 -17.97 8.44 22.64
CA PRO A 63 -17.49 7.09 22.62
C PRO A 63 -16.14 7.02 21.90
N SER A 64 -15.23 6.23 22.44
CA SER A 64 -13.96 5.90 21.78
C SER A 64 -13.65 4.42 21.91
N LEU A 65 -13.04 3.84 20.87
CA LEU A 65 -12.58 2.46 20.85
C LEU A 65 -11.08 2.45 20.56
N GLU A 66 -10.33 1.74 21.39
CA GLU A 66 -8.91 1.50 21.23
C GLU A 66 -8.66 0.03 20.92
N LEU A 67 -7.84 -0.24 19.92
CA LEU A 67 -7.45 -1.59 19.50
C LEU A 67 -5.99 -1.61 19.04
N THR A 68 -5.30 -2.71 19.29
CA THR A 68 -3.92 -2.91 18.82
C THR A 68 -3.92 -4.02 17.79
N VAL A 69 -3.53 -3.69 16.55
CA VAL A 69 -3.47 -4.63 15.42
C VAL A 69 -2.04 -5.08 15.16
N ASN A 70 -1.86 -6.37 14.85
CA ASN A 70 -0.54 -6.98 14.61
C ASN A 70 0.02 -6.73 13.22
N GLU A 71 -0.77 -6.16 12.35
CA GLU A 71 -0.44 -6.02 10.95
C GLU A 71 -0.31 -4.55 10.57
N MET A 72 0.87 -4.13 10.13
CA MET A 72 1.16 -2.76 9.74
C MET A 72 1.12 -2.63 8.20
N THR A 73 -0.04 -2.35 7.66
CA THR A 73 -0.23 -2.04 6.23
C THR A 73 -0.34 -0.54 6.01
N ALA A 74 -0.07 -0.09 4.78
CA ALA A 74 -0.25 1.31 4.40
C ALA A 74 -1.67 1.81 4.69
N GLN A 75 -2.69 0.97 4.51
CA GLN A 75 -4.08 1.30 4.81
C GLN A 75 -4.31 1.52 6.32
N LYS A 76 -3.77 0.63 7.16
CA LYS A 76 -3.92 0.73 8.62
C LYS A 76 -3.15 1.92 9.20
N ILE A 77 -1.96 2.20 8.66
CA ILE A 77 -1.22 3.44 8.99
C ILE A 77 -2.06 4.66 8.58
N GLY A 78 -2.73 4.61 7.43
CA GLY A 78 -3.66 5.66 6.99
C GLY A 78 -4.82 5.87 7.98
N TRP A 79 -5.32 4.81 8.60
CA TRP A 79 -6.35 4.95 9.64
C TRP A 79 -5.87 5.63 10.92
N ALA A 80 -4.59 5.47 11.27
CA ALA A 80 -4.01 6.17 12.43
C ALA A 80 -3.85 7.68 12.22
N LEU A 81 -3.90 8.16 10.98
CA LEU A 81 -3.67 9.55 10.63
C LEU A 81 -4.98 10.24 10.24
N PRO A 82 -5.43 11.28 10.96
CA PRO A 82 -6.71 11.94 10.72
C PRO A 82 -6.87 12.41 9.27
N GLY A 83 -7.93 11.94 8.61
CA GLY A 83 -8.24 12.31 7.22
C GLY A 83 -7.13 12.01 6.21
N ALA A 84 -6.29 11.01 6.49
CA ALA A 84 -5.16 10.69 5.64
C ALA A 84 -5.57 10.35 4.21
N THR A 85 -4.79 10.83 3.26
CA THR A 85 -4.87 10.44 1.87
C THR A 85 -3.71 9.54 1.50
N ALA A 86 -4.00 8.42 0.86
CA ALA A 86 -3.00 7.54 0.28
C ALA A 86 -2.83 7.86 -1.20
N SER A 87 -1.59 8.02 -1.64
CA SER A 87 -1.24 8.11 -3.05
C SER A 87 -0.25 7.02 -3.39
N SER A 88 -0.57 6.21 -4.38
CA SER A 88 0.34 5.18 -4.89
C SER A 88 1.17 5.75 -6.03
N SER A 89 2.46 5.51 -6.00
CA SER A 89 3.36 5.74 -7.12
C SER A 89 3.67 4.41 -7.80
N ALA A 90 3.37 4.31 -9.09
CA ALA A 90 3.70 3.12 -9.87
C ALA A 90 5.18 3.15 -10.27
N SER A 91 5.88 2.04 -10.06
CA SER A 91 7.25 1.83 -10.53
C SER A 91 7.22 1.22 -11.93
N VAL A 92 6.90 2.02 -12.92
CA VAL A 92 6.88 1.57 -14.32
C VAL A 92 8.17 1.95 -15.04
N GLY A 93 8.49 1.22 -16.13
CA GLY A 93 9.72 1.44 -16.89
C GLY A 93 9.86 2.88 -17.39
N ASN A 94 11.05 3.46 -17.20
CA ASN A 94 11.39 4.81 -17.64
C ASN A 94 11.76 4.79 -19.12
N VAL A 95 10.96 5.45 -19.95
CA VAL A 95 11.09 5.47 -21.40
C VAL A 95 12.31 6.30 -21.81
N LYS A 96 13.11 5.79 -22.75
CA LYS A 96 14.15 6.55 -23.45
C LYS A 96 13.75 6.81 -24.90
N ALA A 97 14.42 7.74 -25.54
CA ALA A 97 14.31 7.90 -27.00
C ALA A 97 14.75 6.60 -27.70
N GLY A 98 13.90 6.07 -28.57
CA GLY A 98 14.13 4.80 -29.23
C GLY A 98 12.86 4.29 -29.91
N LEU A 99 12.56 3.00 -29.75
CA LEU A 99 11.37 2.41 -30.31
C LEU A 99 10.11 3.01 -29.67
N ASP A 100 9.23 3.49 -30.50
CA ASP A 100 7.85 3.86 -30.16
C ASP A 100 6.98 3.21 -31.23
N THR A 101 6.35 2.10 -30.88
CA THR A 101 5.57 1.27 -31.81
C THR A 101 4.36 0.68 -31.09
N THR A 102 3.55 -0.05 -31.84
CA THR A 102 2.39 -0.75 -31.28
C THR A 102 2.43 -2.24 -31.64
N LEU A 103 1.73 -3.04 -30.87
CA LEU A 103 1.45 -4.42 -31.24
C LEU A 103 0.64 -4.45 -32.53
N ALA A 104 0.99 -5.39 -33.41
CA ALA A 104 0.29 -5.65 -34.68
C ALA A 104 -0.71 -6.82 -34.56
N ALA A 105 -0.72 -7.53 -33.47
CA ALA A 105 -1.64 -8.61 -33.10
C ALA A 105 -1.64 -8.81 -31.58
N ASP A 106 -2.72 -9.39 -31.05
CA ASP A 106 -2.84 -9.74 -29.64
C ASP A 106 -1.86 -10.87 -29.29
N PRO A 107 -0.89 -10.67 -28.38
CA PRO A 107 -0.07 -11.77 -27.88
C PRO A 107 -0.86 -12.50 -26.79
N ALA A 108 -0.81 -13.83 -26.83
CA ALA A 108 -1.35 -14.64 -25.74
C ALA A 108 -0.51 -14.48 -24.47
N LEU A 109 -1.13 -14.69 -23.31
CA LEU A 109 -0.40 -14.83 -22.05
C LEU A 109 0.72 -15.88 -22.19
N GLY A 110 1.93 -15.57 -21.76
CA GLY A 110 3.10 -16.41 -21.91
C GLY A 110 3.78 -16.30 -23.29
N ALA A 111 3.29 -15.45 -24.19
CA ALA A 111 3.91 -15.28 -25.51
C ALA A 111 5.35 -14.76 -25.38
N THR A 112 6.27 -15.41 -26.07
CA THR A 112 7.69 -15.02 -26.17
C THR A 112 7.98 -14.24 -27.46
N THR A 113 6.99 -14.04 -28.31
CA THR A 113 7.11 -13.31 -29.58
C THR A 113 6.00 -12.26 -29.66
N LEU A 114 6.36 -11.00 -29.84
CA LEU A 114 5.45 -9.88 -30.04
C LEU A 114 5.44 -9.47 -31.51
N LYS A 115 4.27 -9.49 -32.15
CA LYS A 115 4.09 -8.94 -33.49
C LYS A 115 3.98 -7.43 -33.37
N VAL A 116 4.85 -6.69 -34.05
CA VAL A 116 4.98 -5.24 -33.92
C VAL A 116 4.82 -4.52 -35.25
N THR A 117 4.36 -3.29 -35.22
CA THR A 117 4.17 -2.46 -36.43
C THR A 117 5.49 -1.84 -36.90
N SER A 118 6.49 -1.72 -36.03
CA SER A 118 7.84 -1.26 -36.38
C SER A 118 8.89 -1.95 -35.50
N VAL A 119 10.08 -2.19 -36.05
CA VAL A 119 11.28 -2.65 -35.33
C VAL A 119 12.43 -1.64 -35.44
N THR A 120 12.15 -0.44 -35.94
CA THR A 120 13.16 0.60 -36.09
C THR A 120 13.71 1.01 -34.73
N THR A 121 15.03 1.06 -34.60
CA THR A 121 15.72 1.49 -33.37
C THR A 121 15.65 0.51 -32.18
N VAL A 122 15.03 -0.66 -32.31
CA VAL A 122 15.14 -1.72 -31.31
C VAL A 122 16.32 -2.62 -31.58
N ALA A 123 17.05 -2.98 -30.55
CA ALA A 123 18.16 -3.91 -30.63
C ALA A 123 17.97 -5.11 -29.68
N VAL A 124 18.70 -6.19 -29.95
CA VAL A 124 18.80 -7.30 -29.00
C VAL A 124 19.40 -6.77 -27.70
N ASN A 125 18.88 -7.21 -26.57
CA ASN A 125 19.17 -6.78 -25.21
C ASN A 125 18.61 -5.40 -24.81
N ASP A 126 17.84 -4.72 -25.66
CA ASP A 126 17.04 -3.58 -25.20
C ASP A 126 15.92 -4.04 -24.25
N PHE A 127 15.59 -3.16 -23.31
CA PHE A 127 14.40 -3.31 -22.51
C PHE A 127 13.24 -2.54 -23.14
N VAL A 128 12.07 -3.15 -23.14
CA VAL A 128 10.84 -2.55 -23.67
C VAL A 128 9.73 -2.61 -22.62
N ARG A 129 8.88 -1.62 -22.63
CA ARG A 129 7.62 -1.64 -21.89
C ARG A 129 6.47 -1.86 -22.85
N VAL A 130 5.59 -2.80 -22.52
CA VAL A 130 4.30 -3.00 -23.20
C VAL A 130 3.22 -2.46 -22.29
N ALA A 131 2.31 -1.62 -22.82
CA ALA A 131 1.24 -1.00 -22.03
C ALA A 131 0.05 -0.63 -22.93
N ALA A 132 -1.17 -0.64 -22.37
CA ALA A 132 -2.37 -0.20 -23.06
C ALA A 132 -2.27 1.27 -23.50
N PRO A 133 -2.75 1.63 -24.73
CA PRO A 133 -2.65 2.97 -25.26
C PRO A 133 -3.57 3.94 -24.54
N GLY A 134 -3.14 5.18 -24.36
CA GLY A 134 -3.96 6.25 -23.79
C GLY A 134 -4.28 6.10 -22.31
N VAL A 135 -3.78 5.07 -21.65
CA VAL A 135 -3.92 4.85 -20.21
C VAL A 135 -2.57 5.04 -19.54
N ALA A 136 -2.55 5.70 -18.37
CA ALA A 136 -1.33 5.81 -17.59
C ALA A 136 -0.80 4.40 -17.27
N ALA A 137 0.47 4.14 -17.62
CA ALA A 137 1.09 2.85 -17.33
C ALA A 137 1.19 2.65 -15.82
N THR A 138 0.78 1.47 -15.36
CA THR A 138 0.86 1.01 -13.97
C THR A 138 1.48 -0.38 -13.95
N GLU A 139 1.89 -0.86 -12.80
CA GLU A 139 2.39 -2.24 -12.68
C GLU A 139 1.32 -3.30 -13.02
N ALA A 140 0.05 -2.94 -12.94
CA ALA A 140 -1.06 -3.84 -13.25
C ALA A 140 -1.42 -3.90 -14.75
N ASN A 141 -1.04 -2.88 -15.53
CA ASN A 141 -1.39 -2.76 -16.96
C ASN A 141 -0.17 -2.59 -17.88
N SER A 142 1.02 -2.76 -17.37
CA SER A 142 2.25 -2.68 -18.13
C SER A 142 3.30 -3.67 -17.62
N GLU A 143 4.09 -4.19 -18.52
CA GLU A 143 5.20 -5.07 -18.16
C GLU A 143 6.51 -4.64 -18.82
N ILE A 144 7.61 -5.06 -18.23
CA ILE A 144 8.97 -4.82 -18.72
C ILE A 144 9.51 -6.15 -19.26
N LEU A 145 9.92 -6.13 -20.53
CA LEU A 145 10.45 -7.26 -21.23
C LEU A 145 11.83 -6.92 -21.81
N LYS A 146 12.69 -7.93 -21.95
CA LYS A 146 13.96 -7.83 -22.66
C LYS A 146 13.78 -8.37 -24.06
N VAL A 147 14.33 -7.69 -25.04
CA VAL A 147 14.36 -8.15 -26.44
C VAL A 147 15.48 -9.16 -26.61
N THR A 148 15.14 -10.38 -27.01
CA THR A 148 16.10 -11.45 -27.26
C THR A 148 16.40 -11.63 -28.74
N ARG A 149 15.48 -11.23 -29.64
CA ARG A 149 15.66 -11.25 -31.09
C ARG A 149 14.82 -10.17 -31.75
N VAL A 150 15.33 -9.61 -32.81
CA VAL A 150 14.63 -8.67 -33.71
C VAL A 150 14.36 -9.31 -35.02
N GLY A 151 13.10 -9.33 -35.44
CA GLY A 151 12.67 -9.95 -36.72
C GLY A 151 12.00 -8.94 -37.65
N THR A 152 10.92 -9.34 -38.32
CA THR A 152 10.20 -8.55 -39.32
C THR A 152 8.88 -8.00 -38.78
N VAL A 153 8.44 -6.88 -39.34
CA VAL A 153 7.25 -6.14 -38.91
C VAL A 153 5.93 -6.71 -39.41
N GLY A 154 4.83 -6.31 -38.76
CA GLY A 154 3.45 -6.60 -39.13
C GLY A 154 2.90 -7.90 -38.54
N GLY A 155 1.57 -8.11 -38.68
CA GLY A 155 0.89 -9.27 -38.12
C GLY A 155 1.37 -10.61 -38.66
N ALA A 156 1.83 -10.65 -39.95
CA ALA A 156 2.46 -11.81 -40.58
C ALA A 156 3.98 -11.85 -40.39
N GLY A 157 4.58 -10.82 -39.82
CA GLY A 157 6.03 -10.76 -39.57
C GLY A 157 6.48 -11.68 -38.45
N THR A 158 7.79 -11.82 -38.28
CA THR A 158 8.36 -12.58 -37.15
C THR A 158 8.38 -11.80 -35.84
N GLY A 159 8.21 -10.46 -35.88
CA GLY A 159 8.13 -9.61 -34.70
C GLY A 159 9.46 -9.50 -33.95
N ILE A 160 9.35 -9.24 -32.66
CA ILE A 160 10.46 -9.29 -31.70
C ILE A 160 10.24 -10.44 -30.73
N ASP A 161 11.31 -11.20 -30.45
CA ASP A 161 11.24 -12.16 -29.35
C ASP A 161 11.63 -11.47 -28.06
N VAL A 162 10.93 -11.83 -26.99
CA VAL A 162 11.06 -11.18 -25.68
C VAL A 162 11.11 -12.22 -24.57
N GLU A 163 11.70 -11.82 -23.47
CA GLU A 163 11.65 -12.54 -22.21
C GLU A 163 11.35 -11.58 -21.05
N ASN A 164 10.64 -12.07 -20.03
CA ASN A 164 10.50 -11.38 -18.76
C ASN A 164 11.71 -11.66 -17.85
N SER A 165 11.80 -10.97 -16.71
CA SER A 165 12.92 -11.12 -15.76
C SER A 165 13.07 -12.51 -15.13
N SER A 166 12.12 -13.42 -15.36
CA SER A 166 12.17 -14.82 -14.91
C SER A 166 12.45 -15.80 -16.08
N GLY A 167 12.78 -15.29 -17.28
CA GLY A 167 13.08 -16.07 -18.46
C GLY A 167 11.86 -16.61 -19.23
N GLY A 168 10.66 -16.15 -18.89
CA GLY A 168 9.39 -16.48 -19.56
C GLY A 168 8.93 -15.42 -20.56
N GLY A 169 7.75 -15.62 -21.16
CA GLY A 169 7.08 -14.64 -22.01
C GLY A 169 6.24 -13.60 -21.22
N CYS A 170 5.28 -12.99 -21.91
CA CYS A 170 4.38 -12.00 -21.33
C CYS A 170 3.66 -12.50 -20.09
N LEU A 171 3.64 -11.71 -19.04
CA LEU A 171 2.93 -12.00 -17.78
C LEU A 171 1.52 -11.39 -17.77
N LEU A 172 1.25 -10.44 -18.65
CA LEU A 172 -0.06 -9.77 -18.81
C LEU A 172 -0.66 -10.13 -20.17
N ASP A 173 -1.98 -10.01 -20.24
CA ASP A 173 -2.74 -10.09 -21.48
C ASP A 173 -2.71 -8.71 -22.16
N HIS A 174 -2.26 -8.66 -23.42
CA HIS A 174 -2.12 -7.42 -24.18
C HIS A 174 -2.97 -7.46 -25.44
N GLY A 175 -3.58 -6.30 -25.74
CA GLY A 175 -4.36 -6.13 -26.96
C GLY A 175 -3.51 -5.70 -28.15
N ALA A 176 -3.96 -6.01 -29.37
CA ALA A 176 -3.47 -5.34 -30.57
C ALA A 176 -3.61 -3.84 -30.39
N THR A 177 -2.59 -3.07 -30.74
CA THR A 177 -2.47 -1.64 -30.53
C THR A 177 -1.83 -1.21 -29.20
N ASP A 178 -1.56 -2.13 -28.25
CA ASP A 178 -0.78 -1.77 -27.07
C ASP A 178 0.57 -1.17 -27.47
N GLU A 179 0.98 -0.15 -26.74
CA GLU A 179 2.20 0.60 -27.02
C GLU A 179 3.42 -0.18 -26.54
N ILE A 180 4.47 -0.19 -27.36
CA ILE A 180 5.79 -0.71 -27.01
C ILE A 180 6.79 0.43 -27.06
N LYS A 181 7.43 0.69 -25.92
CA LYS A 181 8.43 1.76 -25.80
C LYS A 181 9.73 1.24 -25.24
N THR A 182 10.86 1.70 -25.80
CA THR A 182 12.18 1.36 -25.29
C THR A 182 12.41 2.04 -23.92
N LEU A 183 13.05 1.30 -23.03
CA LEU A 183 13.33 1.75 -21.66
C LEU A 183 14.82 2.05 -21.46
N LYS A 184 15.11 2.91 -20.50
CA LYS A 184 16.44 3.03 -19.90
C LYS A 184 16.80 1.72 -19.22
N GLY A 185 17.99 1.20 -19.46
CA GLY A 185 18.38 -0.04 -18.82
C GLY A 185 19.80 -0.50 -19.14
N SER A 186 20.26 -1.41 -18.32
CA SER A 186 21.57 -2.07 -18.41
C SER A 186 21.52 -3.39 -17.67
N TYR A 187 22.65 -4.08 -17.62
CA TYR A 187 22.86 -5.30 -16.84
C TYR A 187 23.93 -5.05 -15.79
N LEU A 188 23.91 -5.83 -14.71
CA LEU A 188 24.97 -5.80 -13.73
C LEU A 188 26.25 -6.39 -14.31
N ALA A 189 27.29 -5.60 -14.36
CA ALA A 189 28.64 -6.00 -14.82
C ALA A 189 29.43 -6.81 -13.77
N ALA A 190 28.99 -6.78 -12.52
CA ALA A 190 29.54 -7.54 -11.40
C ALA A 190 28.48 -7.77 -10.32
N PRO A 191 28.63 -8.82 -9.47
CA PRO A 191 27.73 -9.04 -8.36
C PRO A 191 27.74 -7.86 -7.39
N ALA A 192 26.58 -7.56 -6.77
CA ALA A 192 26.45 -6.55 -5.72
C ALA A 192 25.84 -7.20 -4.49
N LEU A 193 26.49 -7.08 -3.35
CA LEU A 193 26.02 -7.67 -2.10
C LEU A 193 25.07 -6.73 -1.35
N ALA A 194 24.23 -7.28 -0.51
CA ALA A 194 23.46 -6.52 0.46
C ALA A 194 24.39 -5.60 1.28
N GLY A 195 23.95 -4.38 1.53
CA GLY A 195 24.76 -3.33 2.14
C GLY A 195 25.61 -2.51 1.17
N ALA A 196 25.72 -2.90 -0.10
CA ALA A 196 26.45 -2.12 -1.10
C ALA A 196 25.71 -0.82 -1.44
N THR A 197 26.45 0.27 -1.53
CA THR A 197 25.96 1.57 -2.03
C THR A 197 26.38 1.85 -3.46
N ASN A 198 27.09 0.91 -4.10
CA ASN A 198 27.54 1.03 -5.48
C ASN A 198 27.31 -0.27 -6.24
N VAL A 199 26.81 -0.15 -7.46
CA VAL A 199 26.54 -1.27 -8.37
C VAL A 199 27.25 -1.02 -9.69
N LYS A 200 27.98 -2.02 -10.17
CA LYS A 200 28.65 -2.01 -11.47
C LYS A 200 27.65 -2.41 -12.56
N VAL A 201 27.53 -1.63 -13.60
CA VAL A 201 26.64 -1.87 -14.73
C VAL A 201 27.40 -1.81 -16.06
N ASP A 202 26.93 -2.56 -17.06
CA ASP A 202 27.58 -2.63 -18.38
C ASP A 202 27.48 -1.32 -19.16
N ALA A 203 26.42 -0.54 -18.93
CA ALA A 203 26.23 0.76 -19.55
C ALA A 203 25.64 1.75 -18.53
N VAL A 204 26.12 2.99 -18.57
CA VAL A 204 25.65 4.08 -17.69
C VAL A 204 24.99 5.22 -18.47
N SER A 205 25.04 5.18 -19.82
CA SER A 205 24.58 6.29 -20.68
C SER A 205 23.10 6.64 -20.54
N ASP A 206 22.30 5.68 -20.12
CA ASP A 206 20.85 5.85 -19.98
C ASP A 206 20.44 6.44 -18.62
N PHE A 207 21.36 6.57 -17.68
CA PHE A 207 21.09 6.97 -16.32
C PHE A 207 21.62 8.37 -15.99
N ALA A 208 20.89 9.08 -15.12
CA ALA A 208 21.30 10.35 -14.56
C ALA A 208 21.12 10.37 -13.03
N PRO A 209 21.85 11.23 -12.30
CA PRO A 209 21.56 11.47 -10.90
C PRO A 209 20.10 11.88 -10.69
N GLY A 210 19.42 11.27 -9.71
CA GLY A 210 17.99 11.46 -9.44
C GLY A 210 17.06 10.49 -10.18
N ASP A 211 17.54 9.75 -11.19
CA ASP A 211 16.79 8.65 -11.78
C ASP A 211 16.61 7.50 -10.76
N PHE A 212 15.58 6.71 -10.95
CA PHE A 212 15.37 5.47 -10.19
C PHE A 212 15.76 4.28 -11.04
N VAL A 213 16.42 3.32 -10.43
CA VAL A 213 16.77 2.04 -11.06
C VAL A 213 16.24 0.89 -10.24
N ARG A 214 15.66 -0.10 -10.92
CA ARG A 214 15.13 -1.34 -10.35
C ARG A 214 16.03 -2.50 -10.74
N PHE A 215 16.46 -3.25 -9.74
CA PHE A 215 17.22 -4.48 -9.88
C PHE A 215 16.34 -5.68 -9.59
N GLY A 216 16.69 -6.84 -10.14
CA GLY A 216 16.08 -8.09 -9.78
C GLY A 216 15.02 -8.58 -10.75
N TYR A 217 14.32 -9.62 -10.32
CA TYR A 217 13.29 -10.34 -11.07
C TYR A 217 11.98 -10.40 -10.26
N ALA A 218 10.92 -10.88 -10.89
CA ALA A 218 9.58 -10.91 -10.29
C ALA A 218 9.58 -11.52 -8.87
N GLY A 219 9.03 -10.78 -7.91
CA GLY A 219 9.03 -11.15 -6.49
C GLY A 219 10.32 -10.80 -5.72
N HIS A 220 11.39 -10.38 -6.40
CA HIS A 220 12.67 -10.02 -5.80
C HIS A 220 13.21 -8.66 -6.28
N TYR A 221 12.30 -7.75 -6.64
CA TYR A 221 12.70 -6.41 -7.06
C TYR A 221 13.22 -5.56 -5.91
N GLU A 222 14.23 -4.74 -6.23
CA GLU A 222 14.74 -3.70 -5.37
C GLU A 222 14.93 -2.42 -6.17
N THR A 223 14.42 -1.29 -5.70
CA THR A 223 14.50 0.00 -6.39
C THR A 223 15.31 0.99 -5.58
N ARG A 224 16.25 1.69 -6.24
CA ARG A 224 17.09 2.71 -5.63
C ARG A 224 17.13 3.98 -6.45
N ALA A 225 17.21 5.12 -5.75
CA ALA A 225 17.50 6.41 -6.39
C ALA A 225 19.01 6.54 -6.63
N ILE A 226 19.39 6.92 -7.84
CA ILE A 226 20.77 7.11 -8.25
C ILE A 226 21.26 8.45 -7.67
N ALA A 227 22.28 8.41 -6.83
CA ALA A 227 22.94 9.60 -6.31
C ALA A 227 24.01 10.12 -7.29
N THR A 228 24.83 9.23 -7.84
CA THR A 228 25.84 9.58 -8.84
C THR A 228 25.97 8.50 -9.90
N VAL A 229 26.29 8.93 -11.12
CA VAL A 229 26.57 8.06 -12.26
C VAL A 229 28.07 8.15 -12.56
N GLY A 230 28.72 7.01 -12.58
CA GLY A 230 30.15 6.89 -12.84
C GLY A 230 30.44 6.30 -14.21
N THR A 231 31.38 5.35 -14.28
CA THR A 231 31.83 4.69 -15.53
C THR A 231 31.29 3.27 -15.63
N ALA A 232 31.09 2.80 -16.84
CA ALA A 232 30.54 1.50 -17.16
C ALA A 232 31.55 0.34 -16.98
N GLY A 233 31.04 -0.89 -16.91
CA GLY A 233 31.78 -2.12 -16.89
C GLY A 233 32.23 -2.58 -15.49
N PRO A 234 32.79 -3.81 -15.37
CA PRO A 234 33.12 -4.40 -14.07
C PRO A 234 34.24 -3.67 -13.32
N ALA A 235 35.13 -2.98 -14.03
CA ALA A 235 36.17 -2.12 -13.46
C ALA A 235 35.71 -0.66 -13.32
N GLY A 236 34.52 -0.32 -13.77
CA GLY A 236 33.96 1.03 -13.70
C GLY A 236 33.52 1.42 -12.31
N THR A 237 33.12 2.68 -12.13
CA THR A 237 32.56 3.19 -10.87
C THR A 237 31.05 2.97 -10.73
N GLY A 238 30.34 2.66 -11.84
CA GLY A 238 28.94 2.23 -11.85
C GLY A 238 27.95 3.28 -11.37
N LEU A 239 26.87 2.83 -10.74
CA LEU A 239 25.83 3.65 -10.15
C LEU A 239 25.98 3.66 -8.62
N THR A 240 25.89 4.84 -7.99
CA THR A 240 26.00 4.98 -6.54
C THR A 240 24.66 5.44 -5.97
N PHE A 241 24.31 4.91 -4.81
CA PHE A 241 23.07 5.18 -4.10
C PHE A 241 23.32 5.73 -2.70
N LEU A 242 22.39 6.55 -2.18
CA LEU A 242 22.44 7.01 -0.79
C LEU A 242 21.98 5.93 0.19
N ILE A 243 21.03 5.09 -0.26
CA ILE A 243 20.47 4.00 0.55
C ILE A 243 21.09 2.69 0.04
N PRO A 244 21.73 1.90 0.93
CA PRO A 244 22.34 0.63 0.56
C PRO A 244 21.32 -0.37 -0.03
N LEU A 245 21.82 -1.33 -0.81
CA LEU A 245 21.03 -2.48 -1.23
C LEU A 245 20.66 -3.33 0.00
N THR A 246 19.46 -3.89 -0.02
CA THR A 246 18.98 -4.81 1.04
C THR A 246 19.14 -6.28 0.68
N ARG A 247 19.46 -6.56 -0.60
CA ARG A 247 19.57 -7.91 -1.15
C ARG A 247 20.87 -8.06 -1.94
N ASP A 248 21.27 -9.32 -2.13
CA ASP A 248 22.35 -9.68 -3.05
C ASP A 248 21.81 -9.73 -4.49
N HIS A 249 22.59 -9.21 -5.42
CA HIS A 249 22.34 -9.21 -6.84
C HIS A 249 23.48 -9.89 -7.59
N THR A 250 23.14 -10.65 -8.61
CA THR A 250 24.11 -11.40 -9.42
C THR A 250 24.52 -10.64 -10.68
N VAL A 251 25.63 -11.05 -11.28
CA VAL A 251 26.04 -10.56 -12.61
C VAL A 251 24.96 -10.88 -13.64
N ASP A 252 24.84 -10.05 -14.69
CA ASP A 252 23.85 -10.13 -15.77
C ASP A 252 22.41 -9.90 -15.34
N GLU A 253 22.16 -9.61 -14.07
CA GLU A 253 20.83 -9.23 -13.59
C GLU A 253 20.41 -7.87 -14.16
N TRP A 254 19.11 -7.68 -14.34
CA TRP A 254 18.57 -6.47 -14.96
C TRP A 254 18.70 -5.25 -14.05
N ALA A 255 19.17 -4.15 -14.64
CA ALA A 255 19.16 -2.82 -14.03
C ALA A 255 18.32 -1.90 -14.91
N VAL A 256 17.02 -1.81 -14.64
CA VAL A 256 16.07 -1.08 -15.50
C VAL A 256 15.67 0.24 -14.84
N GLY A 257 15.77 1.33 -15.58
CA GLY A 257 15.26 2.63 -15.17
C GLY A 257 13.75 2.59 -14.97
N VAL A 258 13.28 3.13 -13.85
CA VAL A 258 11.84 3.20 -13.52
C VAL A 258 11.45 4.64 -13.16
N THR A 259 10.15 4.96 -13.21
CA THR A 259 9.66 6.32 -13.05
C THR A 259 9.65 6.78 -11.60
N ALA A 260 9.57 5.85 -10.65
CA ALA A 260 9.54 6.11 -9.21
C ALA A 260 9.93 4.88 -8.40
N ILE A 261 10.23 5.06 -7.13
CA ILE A 261 10.19 3.96 -6.15
C ILE A 261 8.71 3.62 -5.97
N GLY A 262 8.31 2.40 -6.37
CA GLY A 262 6.94 1.94 -6.17
C GLY A 262 6.57 1.96 -4.68
N GLY A 263 5.33 2.32 -4.36
CA GLY A 263 4.88 2.34 -2.98
C GLY A 263 3.66 3.22 -2.76
N THR A 264 3.16 3.20 -1.54
CA THR A 264 2.06 4.07 -1.12
C THR A 264 2.60 5.13 -0.16
N THR A 265 2.39 6.39 -0.51
CA THR A 265 2.66 7.52 0.36
C THR A 265 1.38 7.90 1.08
N ILE A 266 1.44 7.99 2.40
CA ILE A 266 0.32 8.38 3.23
C ILE A 266 0.62 9.76 3.81
N ARG A 267 -0.33 10.68 3.67
CA ARG A 267 -0.22 12.04 4.23
C ARG A 267 -1.44 12.37 5.05
N PRO A 268 -1.30 12.82 6.31
CA PRO A 268 -2.41 13.31 7.10
C PRO A 268 -2.99 14.58 6.46
N ALA A 269 -4.29 14.81 6.65
CA ALA A 269 -4.95 16.02 6.20
C ALA A 269 -4.63 17.19 7.14
N ILE A 270 -4.53 18.38 6.56
CA ILE A 270 -4.47 19.64 7.31
C ILE A 270 -5.71 20.48 6.95
N GLY A 271 -6.42 20.99 7.94
CA GLY A 271 -7.63 21.78 7.77
C GLY A 271 -8.91 20.94 7.84
N ARG A 272 -9.91 21.26 7.00
CA ARG A 272 -11.19 20.57 7.02
C ARG A 272 -11.07 19.16 6.47
N ILE A 273 -11.41 18.17 7.29
CA ILE A 273 -11.43 16.76 6.88
C ILE A 273 -12.73 16.49 6.11
N ALA A 274 -12.63 15.77 5.01
CA ALA A 274 -13.78 15.40 4.20
C ALA A 274 -14.70 14.41 4.95
N SER A 275 -16.00 14.50 4.75
CA SER A 275 -16.99 13.60 5.38
C SER A 275 -16.75 12.12 5.07
N ALA A 276 -16.19 11.81 3.92
CA ALA A 276 -15.83 10.43 3.53
C ALA A 276 -14.73 9.80 4.41
N ALA A 277 -14.00 10.59 5.18
CA ALA A 277 -12.98 10.08 6.12
C ALA A 277 -13.60 9.53 7.42
N TYR A 278 -14.86 9.86 7.69
CA TYR A 278 -15.61 9.36 8.83
C TYR A 278 -16.33 8.08 8.44
N GLN A 279 -15.94 6.97 9.03
CA GLN A 279 -16.48 5.65 8.69
C GLN A 279 -16.94 4.92 9.95
N ASN A 280 -17.74 3.87 9.79
CA ASN A 280 -18.17 3.07 10.91
C ASN A 280 -17.08 2.06 11.29
N LEU A 281 -16.80 1.97 12.60
CA LEU A 281 -16.01 0.91 13.18
C LEU A 281 -16.97 -0.09 13.83
N VAL A 282 -16.96 -1.33 13.35
CA VAL A 282 -17.86 -2.39 13.80
C VAL A 282 -17.03 -3.50 14.44
N LEU A 283 -17.37 -3.84 15.67
CA LEU A 283 -16.81 -4.95 16.41
C LEU A 283 -17.92 -5.97 16.62
N THR A 284 -17.64 -7.22 16.27
CA THR A 284 -18.56 -8.36 16.46
C THR A 284 -17.91 -9.35 17.40
N ASP A 285 -18.55 -9.66 18.51
CA ASP A 285 -18.16 -10.72 19.44
C ASP A 285 -19.24 -11.80 19.47
N MET A 286 -18.84 -13.03 19.76
CA MET A 286 -19.75 -14.18 19.80
C MET A 286 -19.75 -14.79 21.21
N GLY A 287 -20.92 -14.89 21.79
CA GLY A 287 -21.14 -15.58 23.06
C GLY A 287 -20.98 -17.10 22.95
N ALA A 288 -20.82 -17.77 24.08
CA ALA A 288 -20.61 -19.21 24.17
C ALA A 288 -21.77 -20.05 23.61
N ASP A 289 -22.95 -19.47 23.51
CA ASP A 289 -24.18 -20.11 22.98
C ASP A 289 -24.49 -19.67 21.53
N GLY A 290 -23.59 -18.90 20.89
CA GLY A 290 -23.78 -18.37 19.55
C GLY A 290 -24.52 -17.03 19.50
N ALA A 291 -24.90 -16.43 20.64
CA ALA A 291 -25.41 -15.07 20.67
C ALA A 291 -24.33 -14.09 20.21
N THR A 292 -24.74 -13.07 19.47
CA THR A 292 -23.82 -12.09 18.88
C THR A 292 -23.97 -10.73 19.55
N LEU A 293 -22.86 -10.13 19.96
CA LEU A 293 -22.78 -8.72 20.37
C LEU A 293 -22.13 -7.92 19.26
N ILE A 294 -22.83 -6.93 18.73
CA ILE A 294 -22.32 -6.00 17.73
C ILE A 294 -22.19 -4.62 18.37
N VAL A 295 -20.99 -4.09 18.36
CA VAL A 295 -20.67 -2.73 18.78
C VAL A 295 -20.34 -1.91 17.56
N THR A 296 -21.15 -0.91 17.24
CA THR A 296 -20.89 0.02 16.12
C THR A 296 -20.56 1.40 16.65
N LEU A 297 -19.35 1.86 16.38
CA LEU A 297 -18.93 3.24 16.58
C LEU A 297 -19.19 3.98 15.26
N GLU A 298 -20.17 4.86 15.27
CA GLU A 298 -20.63 5.57 14.06
C GLU A 298 -19.76 6.80 13.78
N ASN A 299 -19.57 7.09 12.48
CA ASN A 299 -18.75 8.23 12.06
C ASN A 299 -17.40 8.28 12.79
N ALA A 300 -16.78 7.13 12.96
CA ALA A 300 -15.52 7.01 13.66
C ALA A 300 -14.38 7.58 12.80
N MET A 301 -13.44 8.22 13.47
CA MET A 301 -12.18 8.69 12.89
C MET A 301 -11.09 8.50 13.94
N SER A 302 -9.84 8.42 13.48
CA SER A 302 -8.71 8.36 14.41
C SER A 302 -8.76 9.53 15.40
N ALA A 303 -8.55 9.21 16.68
CA ALA A 303 -8.50 10.22 17.73
C ALA A 303 -7.26 11.12 17.56
N GLU A 304 -7.33 12.31 18.18
CA GLU A 304 -6.15 13.17 18.31
C GLU A 304 -5.05 12.45 19.11
N ASN A 305 -3.79 12.78 18.82
CA ASN A 305 -2.61 12.25 19.53
C ASN A 305 -2.39 10.73 19.36
N GLN A 306 -2.53 10.24 18.12
CA GLN A 306 -2.07 8.89 17.78
C GLN A 306 -0.54 8.83 17.82
N GLU A 307 0.00 7.81 18.47
CA GLU A 307 1.42 7.52 18.50
C GLU A 307 1.73 6.33 17.60
N LEU A 308 2.62 6.52 16.62
CA LEU A 308 3.17 5.44 15.82
C LEU A 308 4.55 5.09 16.42
N SER A 309 4.62 3.97 17.13
CA SER A 309 5.87 3.45 17.66
C SER A 309 6.51 2.50 16.65
N PHE A 310 7.80 2.68 16.41
CA PHE A 310 8.63 1.81 15.57
C PHE A 310 9.69 1.19 16.48
N ASP A 311 9.44 -0.04 16.92
CA ASP A 311 10.40 -0.82 17.69
C ASP A 311 11.02 -1.86 16.77
N ASP A 312 12.32 -2.12 16.91
CA ASP A 312 13.08 -3.10 16.13
C ASP A 312 13.29 -4.43 16.89
N ASP A 313 12.59 -4.62 18.02
CA ASP A 313 12.66 -5.87 18.78
C ASP A 313 11.96 -7.01 18.03
N PRO A 314 12.69 -7.97 17.44
CA PRO A 314 12.11 -9.09 16.70
C PRO A 314 11.30 -10.06 17.59
N ALA A 315 11.45 -9.98 18.92
CA ALA A 315 10.67 -10.77 19.87
C ALA A 315 9.29 -10.17 20.15
N ASN A 316 9.09 -8.92 19.76
CA ASN A 316 7.84 -8.19 19.99
C ASN A 316 7.38 -7.53 18.69
N PRO A 317 6.66 -8.26 17.82
CA PRO A 317 6.26 -7.74 16.53
C PRO A 317 5.43 -6.46 16.71
N LEU A 318 5.79 -5.44 15.95
CA LEU A 318 5.15 -4.11 15.94
C LEU A 318 3.63 -4.22 15.90
N GLY A 319 2.99 -3.90 17.00
CA GLY A 319 1.56 -3.67 17.07
C GLY A 319 1.26 -2.21 16.76
N LEU A 320 0.29 -1.96 15.89
CA LEU A 320 -0.23 -0.61 15.66
C LEU A 320 -1.43 -0.38 16.57
N THR A 321 -1.28 0.49 17.56
CA THR A 321 -2.41 0.90 18.41
C THR A 321 -3.22 1.99 17.68
N LEU A 322 -4.49 1.70 17.48
CA LEU A 322 -5.45 2.58 16.84
C LEU A 322 -6.51 3.00 17.86
N LYS A 323 -6.72 4.27 18.00
CA LYS A 323 -7.79 4.83 18.82
C LYS A 323 -8.74 5.61 17.93
N PHE A 324 -10.00 5.21 17.92
CA PHE A 324 -11.05 5.84 17.16
C PHE A 324 -12.03 6.56 18.08
N THR A 325 -12.49 7.72 17.67
CA THR A 325 -13.53 8.48 18.36
C THR A 325 -14.76 8.56 17.46
N GLY A 326 -15.93 8.27 17.99
CA GLY A 326 -17.21 8.44 17.31
C GLY A 326 -17.62 9.90 17.29
N HIS A 327 -18.08 10.37 16.14
CA HIS A 327 -18.49 11.76 15.93
C HIS A 327 -19.99 11.85 15.65
N TYR A 328 -20.64 12.87 16.23
CA TYR A 328 -22.04 13.15 15.98
C TYR A 328 -22.28 13.50 14.53
N HIS A 329 -23.32 12.91 13.96
CA HIS A 329 -23.73 13.25 12.61
C HIS A 329 -24.50 14.57 12.60
N GLU A 330 -24.25 15.42 11.61
CA GLU A 330 -24.91 16.75 11.51
C GLU A 330 -26.44 16.68 11.43
N ASN A 331 -26.97 15.61 10.82
CA ASN A 331 -28.41 15.41 10.69
C ASN A 331 -29.07 14.77 11.93
N THR A 332 -28.28 14.20 12.85
CA THR A 332 -28.76 13.57 14.10
C THR A 332 -27.89 13.95 15.29
N PRO A 333 -27.80 15.26 15.62
CA PRO A 333 -26.85 15.75 16.63
C PRO A 333 -27.18 15.33 18.06
N THR A 334 -28.36 14.77 18.30
CA THR A 334 -28.81 14.28 19.60
C THR A 334 -28.62 12.78 19.79
N GLN A 335 -28.24 12.07 18.73
CA GLN A 335 -27.99 10.62 18.77
C GLN A 335 -26.52 10.36 19.08
N VAL A 336 -26.27 9.59 20.14
CA VAL A 336 -24.91 9.17 20.49
C VAL A 336 -24.34 8.31 19.35
N PRO A 337 -23.14 8.58 18.86
CA PRO A 337 -22.55 7.82 17.74
C PRO A 337 -22.02 6.44 18.19
N LEU A 338 -22.84 5.69 18.88
CA LEU A 338 -22.58 4.35 19.37
C LEU A 338 -23.85 3.53 19.39
N THR A 339 -23.84 2.37 18.74
CA THR A 339 -24.91 1.40 18.80
C THR A 339 -24.39 0.08 19.39
N LEU A 340 -25.13 -0.47 20.33
CA LEU A 340 -24.91 -1.80 20.90
C LEU A 340 -26.09 -2.68 20.53
N GLN A 341 -25.86 -3.78 19.84
CA GLN A 341 -26.90 -4.70 19.41
C GLN A 341 -26.54 -6.12 19.89
N MET A 342 -27.49 -6.78 20.53
CA MET A 342 -27.41 -8.20 20.86
C MET A 342 -28.41 -8.96 19.97
N ALA A 343 -27.94 -10.00 19.28
CA ALA A 343 -28.73 -10.82 18.38
C ALA A 343 -28.56 -12.33 18.69
#